data_ea677e2d2e32d1f9033b85cf668c22af
#
_entry.id   ea677e2d2e32d1f9033b85cf668c22af
#
_cell.length_a   1.000
_cell.length_b   1.000
_cell.length_c   1.000
_cell.angle_alpha   90.00
_cell.angle_beta   90.00
_cell.angle_gamma   90.00
#
_symmetry.space_group_name_H-M   'P 1'
#
loop_
_entity.id
_entity.type
_entity.pdbx_description
1 polymer ?
#
loop_
_entity_poly.entity_id
_entity_poly.type
_entity_poly.pdbx_seq_one_letter_code
_entity_poly.pdbx_strand_id
1 'polypeptide(L)'
;GITAEMLEKANEPFKDKHYDSILIRTDRAKHVDWKTKEFWDNSQWVTEDGGVWIKNYAPKIVGYDFPQDYVIRIRDPKPGQDMRQPVHEHVLVEGKILQIEYMTNLWEIKSPTCQLIALPINTQHSDGGTIRVIAVVEE
;
A
#
# COMPACT_ATOMS: atom_id res chain seq x y z
N GLY A 1 -12.63 -4.10 -1.04
CA GLY A 1 -11.54 -3.81 -2.00
C GLY A 1 -11.46 -2.33 -2.32
N ILE A 2 -10.25 -1.83 -2.49
CA ILE A 2 -9.98 -0.46 -2.95
C ILE A 2 -9.81 -0.54 -4.47
N THR A 3 -10.77 0.02 -5.20
CA THR A 3 -10.87 -0.08 -6.66
C THR A 3 -10.15 1.08 -7.37
N ALA A 4 -9.93 0.95 -8.68
CA ALA A 4 -9.44 2.03 -9.53
C ALA A 4 -10.32 3.29 -9.44
N GLU A 5 -11.65 3.13 -9.43
CA GLU A 5 -12.59 4.24 -9.29
C GLU A 5 -12.40 5.01 -7.97
N MET A 6 -12.20 4.28 -6.86
CA MET A 6 -11.93 4.90 -5.55
C MET A 6 -10.62 5.68 -5.55
N LEU A 7 -9.58 5.11 -6.16
CA LEU A 7 -8.27 5.77 -6.29
C LEU A 7 -8.33 7.01 -7.17
N GLU A 8 -9.01 6.92 -8.31
CA GLU A 8 -9.23 8.06 -9.21
C GLU A 8 -9.97 9.20 -8.51
N LYS A 9 -11.04 8.87 -7.80
CA LYS A 9 -11.81 9.85 -7.01
C LYS A 9 -10.95 10.50 -5.91
N ALA A 10 -10.12 9.71 -5.23
CA ALA A 10 -9.21 10.24 -4.21
C ALA A 10 -8.12 11.13 -4.80
N ASN A 11 -7.70 10.86 -6.05
CA ASN A 11 -6.69 11.63 -6.76
C ASN A 11 -7.24 12.93 -7.38
N GLU A 12 -8.56 13.10 -7.53
CA GLU A 12 -9.18 14.25 -8.20
C GLU A 12 -8.69 15.61 -7.69
N PRO A 13 -8.49 15.85 -6.37
CA PRO A 13 -7.93 17.11 -5.87
C PRO A 13 -6.47 17.34 -6.26
N PHE A 14 -5.78 16.33 -6.75
CA PHE A 14 -4.32 16.33 -7.01
C PHE A 14 -4.00 16.12 -8.50
N LYS A 15 -4.98 16.01 -9.37
CA LYS A 15 -4.83 15.63 -10.79
C LYS A 15 -3.89 16.52 -11.60
N ASP A 16 -3.75 17.79 -11.19
CA ASP A 16 -2.90 18.76 -11.89
C ASP A 16 -1.41 18.64 -11.51
N LYS A 17 -1.06 17.71 -10.61
CA LYS A 17 0.30 17.48 -10.15
C LYS A 17 0.59 15.99 -10.03
N HIS A 18 1.73 15.56 -10.57
CA HIS A 18 2.23 14.21 -10.36
C HIS A 18 3.04 14.13 -9.06
N TYR A 19 2.75 13.13 -8.23
CA TYR A 19 3.48 12.87 -6.99
C TYR A 19 4.32 11.61 -7.12
N ASP A 20 5.58 11.68 -6.65
CA ASP A 20 6.51 10.55 -6.66
C ASP A 20 6.10 9.41 -5.73
N SER A 21 5.24 9.68 -4.75
CA SER A 21 4.74 8.66 -3.83
C SER A 21 3.25 8.82 -3.53
N ILE A 22 2.59 7.68 -3.32
CA ILE A 22 1.19 7.59 -2.91
C ILE A 22 1.13 6.83 -1.59
N LEU A 23 0.41 7.36 -0.60
CA LEU A 23 0.12 6.68 0.65
C LEU A 23 -1.37 6.36 0.73
N ILE A 24 -1.72 5.08 0.75
CA ILE A 24 -3.10 4.62 0.86
C ILE A 24 -3.37 4.28 2.32
N ARG A 25 -4.19 5.10 2.95
CA ARG A 25 -4.44 5.09 4.38
C ARG A 25 -5.88 4.64 4.68
N THR A 26 -6.02 3.69 5.58
CA THR A 26 -7.31 3.17 6.07
C THR A 26 -7.53 3.41 7.57
N ASP A 27 -6.49 3.78 8.30
CA ASP A 27 -6.46 3.91 9.77
C ASP A 27 -6.78 2.58 10.51
N ARG A 28 -6.73 1.44 9.82
CA ARG A 28 -7.09 0.14 10.39
C ARG A 28 -6.30 -0.16 11.67
N ALA A 29 -4.98 0.01 11.65
CA ALA A 29 -4.11 -0.26 12.77
C ALA A 29 -4.31 0.69 13.97
N LYS A 30 -5.02 1.81 13.78
CA LYS A 30 -5.43 2.71 14.88
C LYS A 30 -6.54 2.12 15.72
N HIS A 31 -7.41 1.31 15.12
CA HIS A 31 -8.64 0.82 15.74
C HIS A 31 -8.60 -0.67 16.07
N VAL A 32 -7.77 -1.45 15.39
CA VAL A 32 -7.67 -2.89 15.56
C VAL A 32 -6.21 -3.28 15.72
N ASP A 33 -5.91 -4.05 16.77
CA ASP A 33 -4.55 -4.55 17.00
C ASP A 33 -4.12 -5.48 15.85
N TRP A 34 -3.02 -5.15 15.19
CA TRP A 34 -2.47 -5.90 14.08
C TRP A 34 -2.07 -7.35 14.43
N LYS A 35 -1.91 -7.67 15.72
CA LYS A 35 -1.65 -9.03 16.20
C LYS A 35 -2.88 -9.92 16.20
N THR A 36 -4.06 -9.35 16.03
CA THR A 36 -5.32 -10.08 16.10
C THR A 36 -5.72 -10.66 14.74
N LYS A 37 -6.45 -11.79 14.79
CA LYS A 37 -7.06 -12.37 13.58
C LYS A 37 -8.02 -11.40 12.89
N GLU A 38 -8.72 -10.59 13.66
CA GLU A 38 -9.65 -9.57 13.15
C GLU A 38 -8.97 -8.57 12.23
N PHE A 39 -7.75 -8.10 12.58
CA PHE A 39 -7.00 -7.19 11.72
C PHE A 39 -6.80 -7.79 10.33
N TRP A 40 -6.34 -9.03 10.26
CA TRP A 40 -6.01 -9.70 8.99
C TRP A 40 -7.24 -10.06 8.17
N ASP A 41 -8.25 -10.68 8.79
CA ASP A 41 -9.44 -11.18 8.09
C ASP A 41 -10.30 -10.05 7.50
N ASN A 42 -10.36 -8.90 8.18
CA ASN A 42 -11.25 -7.79 7.82
C ASN A 42 -10.51 -6.55 7.31
N SER A 43 -9.20 -6.63 7.04
CA SER A 43 -8.47 -5.52 6.42
C SER A 43 -8.93 -5.26 5.00
N GLN A 44 -8.80 -4.00 4.59
CA GLN A 44 -8.89 -3.60 3.20
C GLN A 44 -7.82 -4.31 2.35
N TRP A 45 -8.00 -4.29 1.06
CA TRP A 45 -7.02 -4.72 0.05
C TRP A 45 -7.21 -3.89 -1.20
N VAL A 46 -6.23 -3.86 -2.07
CA VAL A 46 -6.34 -3.24 -3.39
C VAL A 46 -6.84 -4.29 -4.38
N THR A 47 -7.84 -3.95 -5.17
CA THR A 47 -8.34 -4.84 -6.24
C THR A 47 -7.36 -4.87 -7.42
N GLU A 48 -7.49 -5.85 -8.31
CA GLU A 48 -6.60 -5.97 -9.47
C GLU A 48 -6.63 -4.70 -10.35
N ASP A 49 -7.82 -4.14 -10.61
CA ASP A 49 -7.97 -2.87 -11.33
C ASP A 49 -7.35 -1.68 -10.57
N GLY A 50 -7.42 -1.68 -9.23
CA GLY A 50 -6.70 -0.71 -8.39
C GLY A 50 -5.19 -0.81 -8.55
N GLY A 51 -4.64 -2.04 -8.61
CA GLY A 51 -3.22 -2.28 -8.90
C GLY A 51 -2.81 -1.77 -10.28
N VAL A 52 -3.65 -2.00 -11.29
CA VAL A 52 -3.44 -1.45 -12.65
C VAL A 52 -3.48 0.08 -12.66
N TRP A 53 -4.39 0.69 -11.91
CA TRP A 53 -4.45 2.15 -11.76
C TRP A 53 -3.15 2.70 -11.16
N ILE A 54 -2.65 2.10 -10.06
CA ILE A 54 -1.38 2.51 -9.43
C ILE A 54 -0.22 2.40 -10.43
N LYS A 55 -0.14 1.29 -11.15
CA LYS A 55 0.87 1.10 -12.20
C LYS A 55 0.82 2.22 -13.24
N ASN A 56 -0.35 2.58 -13.72
CA ASN A 56 -0.54 3.59 -14.76
C ASN A 56 -0.26 5.02 -14.24
N TYR A 57 -0.56 5.29 -12.97
CA TYR A 57 -0.15 6.54 -12.32
C TYR A 57 1.36 6.65 -12.22
N ALA A 58 2.06 5.52 -12.10
CA ALA A 58 3.50 5.38 -12.10
C ALA A 58 4.22 6.20 -10.98
N PRO A 59 3.84 6.09 -9.71
CA PRO A 59 4.63 6.66 -8.63
C PRO A 59 5.95 5.87 -8.49
N LYS A 60 6.96 6.42 -7.83
CA LYS A 60 8.17 5.67 -7.47
C LYS A 60 7.93 4.73 -6.30
N ILE A 61 7.06 5.15 -5.37
CA ILE A 61 6.74 4.42 -4.14
C ILE A 61 5.23 4.45 -3.91
N VAL A 62 4.67 3.31 -3.48
CA VAL A 62 3.34 3.26 -2.89
C VAL A 62 3.41 2.66 -1.49
N GLY A 63 2.74 3.28 -0.53
CA GLY A 63 2.68 2.83 0.86
C GLY A 63 1.26 2.48 1.28
N TYR A 64 1.12 1.42 2.12
CA TYR A 64 -0.15 0.92 2.63
C TYR A 64 -0.08 0.72 4.15
N ASP A 65 -1.16 1.01 4.88
CA ASP A 65 -1.30 0.66 6.29
C ASP A 65 -2.06 -0.67 6.50
N PHE A 66 -2.15 -1.49 5.44
CA PHE A 66 -2.86 -2.76 5.40
C PHE A 66 -2.16 -3.74 4.43
N PRO A 67 -2.50 -5.05 4.47
CA PRO A 67 -2.04 -6.02 3.48
C PRO A 67 -2.74 -5.79 2.13
N GLN A 68 -2.00 -5.36 1.11
CA GLN A 68 -2.56 -4.87 -0.15
C GLN A 68 -3.14 -5.96 -1.05
N ASP A 69 -2.60 -7.19 -1.06
CA ASP A 69 -3.19 -8.30 -1.80
C ASP A 69 -4.17 -9.11 -0.94
N TYR A 70 -5.31 -9.44 -1.51
CA TYR A 70 -6.35 -10.19 -0.79
C TYR A 70 -5.87 -11.54 -0.26
N VAL A 71 -5.05 -12.26 -1.02
CA VAL A 71 -4.60 -13.63 -0.71
C VAL A 71 -3.75 -13.72 0.55
N ILE A 72 -3.13 -12.64 0.99
CA ILE A 72 -2.34 -12.59 2.24
C ILE A 72 -3.18 -13.00 3.47
N ARG A 73 -4.53 -12.89 3.38
CA ARG A 73 -5.48 -13.30 4.43
C ARG A 73 -5.75 -14.79 4.45
N ILE A 74 -5.43 -15.49 3.35
CA ILE A 74 -5.75 -16.90 3.18
C ILE A 74 -4.65 -17.73 3.82
N ARG A 75 -4.94 -18.27 5.01
CA ARG A 75 -3.97 -19.09 5.77
C ARG A 75 -3.97 -20.55 5.39
N ASP A 76 -5.09 -21.03 4.86
CA ASP A 76 -5.30 -22.42 4.50
C ASP A 76 -5.94 -22.47 3.10
N PRO A 77 -5.11 -22.32 2.04
CA PRO A 77 -5.61 -22.28 0.68
C PRO A 77 -6.14 -23.65 0.25
N LYS A 78 -7.31 -23.67 -0.39
CA LYS A 78 -7.91 -24.87 -0.93
C LYS A 78 -7.28 -25.24 -2.27
N PRO A 79 -7.27 -26.54 -2.65
CA PRO A 79 -6.84 -26.94 -3.98
C PRO A 79 -7.62 -26.21 -5.08
N GLY A 80 -6.89 -25.59 -6.03
CA GLY A 80 -7.47 -24.82 -7.12
C GLY A 80 -7.90 -23.40 -6.77
N GLN A 81 -7.68 -22.94 -5.54
CA GLN A 81 -7.91 -21.56 -5.16
C GLN A 81 -6.88 -20.64 -5.83
N ASP A 82 -7.34 -19.52 -6.40
CA ASP A 82 -6.45 -18.51 -6.96
C ASP A 82 -5.66 -17.83 -5.82
N MET A 83 -4.33 -17.97 -5.87
CA MET A 83 -3.40 -17.41 -4.91
C MET A 83 -2.48 -16.37 -5.54
N ARG A 84 -2.84 -15.83 -6.72
CA ARG A 84 -2.10 -14.75 -7.35
C ARG A 84 -2.10 -13.50 -6.45
N GLN A 85 -1.06 -12.72 -6.57
CA GLN A 85 -0.90 -11.44 -5.91
C GLN A 85 -0.92 -10.31 -6.97
N PRO A 86 -2.11 -9.98 -7.52
CA PRO A 86 -2.20 -9.10 -8.67
C PRO A 86 -1.63 -7.69 -8.40
N VAL A 87 -1.68 -7.22 -7.16
CA VAL A 87 -1.07 -5.92 -6.81
C VAL A 87 0.46 -6.02 -6.86
N HIS A 88 1.06 -7.09 -6.34
CA HIS A 88 2.51 -7.31 -6.52
C HIS A 88 2.87 -7.47 -7.98
N GLU A 89 2.09 -8.21 -8.76
CA GLU A 89 2.34 -8.42 -10.18
C GLU A 89 2.34 -7.09 -10.94
N HIS A 90 1.28 -6.30 -10.83
CA HIS A 90 1.13 -5.05 -11.58
C HIS A 90 2.02 -3.92 -11.05
N VAL A 91 2.10 -3.75 -9.74
CA VAL A 91 2.79 -2.61 -9.15
C VAL A 91 4.29 -2.86 -9.04
N LEU A 92 4.70 -3.96 -8.39
CA LEU A 92 6.11 -4.22 -8.13
C LEU A 92 6.82 -4.80 -9.37
N VAL A 93 6.26 -5.85 -9.97
CA VAL A 93 6.95 -6.60 -11.04
C VAL A 93 6.88 -5.86 -12.36
N GLU A 94 5.70 -5.50 -12.82
CA GLU A 94 5.51 -4.81 -14.12
C GLU A 94 5.85 -3.32 -14.02
N GLY A 95 5.31 -2.63 -13.02
CA GLY A 95 5.45 -1.19 -12.81
C GLY A 95 6.82 -0.77 -12.30
N LYS A 96 7.60 -1.68 -11.68
CA LYS A 96 8.86 -1.37 -10.98
C LYS A 96 8.69 -0.33 -9.88
N ILE A 97 7.51 -0.30 -9.26
CA ILE A 97 7.15 0.63 -8.20
C ILE A 97 7.44 -0.05 -6.87
N LEU A 98 8.22 0.60 -6.01
CA LEU A 98 8.51 0.09 -4.68
C LEU A 98 7.26 0.12 -3.80
N GLN A 99 7.04 -0.95 -3.04
CA GLN A 99 5.91 -1.05 -2.11
C GLN A 99 6.41 -0.99 -0.66
N ILE A 100 5.72 -0.19 0.17
CA ILE A 100 5.93 -0.14 1.62
C ILE A 100 4.65 -0.65 2.26
N GLU A 101 4.73 -1.79 2.91
CA GLU A 101 3.60 -2.49 3.48
C GLU A 101 3.52 -2.27 5.00
N TYR A 102 2.32 -2.41 5.55
CA TYR A 102 2.07 -2.37 7.00
C TYR A 102 2.58 -1.10 7.68
N MET A 103 2.43 0.04 7.01
CA MET A 103 2.75 1.33 7.60
C MET A 103 1.88 1.59 8.82
N THR A 104 2.46 2.25 9.83
CA THR A 104 1.72 2.67 11.02
C THR A 104 1.80 4.18 11.18
N ASN A 105 0.93 4.74 12.03
CA ASN A 105 0.88 6.16 12.37
C ASN A 105 0.57 7.09 11.18
N LEU A 106 0.07 6.59 10.05
CA LEU A 106 -0.36 7.43 8.94
C LEU A 106 -1.45 8.43 9.36
N TRP A 107 -2.24 8.10 10.39
CA TRP A 107 -3.27 8.98 10.97
C TRP A 107 -2.71 10.26 11.63
N GLU A 108 -1.41 10.30 11.92
CA GLU A 108 -0.76 11.50 12.43
C GLU A 108 -0.48 12.53 11.34
N ILE A 109 -0.44 12.11 10.07
CA ILE A 109 -0.29 13.02 8.94
C ILE A 109 -1.62 13.75 8.73
N LYS A 110 -1.67 15.05 9.05
CA LYS A 110 -2.88 15.88 8.92
C LYS A 110 -2.92 16.66 7.60
N SER A 111 -1.79 16.79 6.93
CA SER A 111 -1.70 17.39 5.60
C SER A 111 -2.06 16.37 4.52
N PRO A 112 -2.72 16.79 3.43
CA PRO A 112 -2.98 15.93 2.29
C PRO A 112 -1.71 15.54 1.51
N THR A 113 -0.62 16.27 1.71
CA THR A 113 0.69 16.01 1.10
C THR A 113 1.79 16.07 2.14
N CYS A 114 2.87 15.33 1.90
CA CYS A 114 4.06 15.35 2.74
C CYS A 114 5.30 15.02 1.89
N GLN A 115 6.48 15.37 2.40
CA GLN A 115 7.72 14.80 1.90
C GLN A 115 7.96 13.46 2.57
N LEU A 116 8.15 12.39 1.78
CA LEU A 116 8.41 11.05 2.28
C LEU A 116 9.91 10.76 2.28
N ILE A 117 10.45 10.31 3.40
CA ILE A 117 11.82 9.79 3.55
C ILE A 117 11.70 8.32 3.92
N ALA A 118 12.16 7.44 3.05
CA ALA A 118 12.07 5.99 3.19
C ALA A 118 13.47 5.38 3.23
N LEU A 119 13.85 4.79 4.37
CA LEU A 119 15.19 4.31 4.64
C LEU A 119 15.17 2.80 4.94
N PRO A 120 15.21 1.94 3.90
CA PRO A 120 15.24 0.50 4.09
C PRO A 120 16.61 0.04 4.65
N ILE A 121 16.58 -1.03 5.44
CA ILE A 121 17.81 -1.74 5.83
C ILE A 121 18.32 -2.49 4.59
N ASN A 122 19.58 -2.26 4.24
CA ASN A 122 20.22 -2.99 3.14
C ASN A 122 20.55 -4.42 3.59
N THR A 123 19.74 -5.37 3.17
CA THR A 123 19.90 -6.80 3.46
C THR A 123 20.35 -7.51 2.20
N GLN A 124 21.50 -8.21 2.30
CA GLN A 124 22.07 -8.92 1.16
C GLN A 124 21.17 -10.09 0.73
N HIS A 125 20.94 -10.24 -0.59
CA HIS A 125 20.13 -11.30 -1.20
C HIS A 125 18.67 -11.34 -0.71
N SER A 126 18.11 -10.20 -0.30
CA SER A 126 16.71 -10.06 0.07
C SER A 126 15.92 -9.29 -0.98
N ASP A 127 14.68 -9.69 -1.19
CA ASP A 127 13.69 -9.01 -2.03
C ASP A 127 12.92 -7.91 -1.28
N GLY A 128 13.09 -7.86 0.05
CA GLY A 128 12.50 -6.85 0.92
C GLY A 128 13.22 -6.75 2.26
N GLY A 129 12.84 -5.77 3.06
CA GLY A 129 13.42 -5.57 4.38
C GLY A 129 12.66 -4.57 5.23
N THR A 130 12.96 -4.55 6.50
CA THR A 130 12.41 -3.57 7.43
C THR A 130 12.83 -2.16 7.03
N ILE A 131 11.89 -1.23 7.11
CA ILE A 131 12.11 0.15 6.70
C ILE A 131 11.68 1.13 7.81
N ARG A 132 12.45 2.21 7.97
CA ARG A 132 12.02 3.40 8.69
C ARG A 132 11.48 4.41 7.68
N VAL A 133 10.23 4.84 7.89
CA VAL A 133 9.60 5.87 7.07
C VAL A 133 9.32 7.09 7.93
N ILE A 134 9.62 8.27 7.39
CA ILE A 134 9.39 9.57 8.00
C ILE A 134 8.57 10.41 7.02
N ALA A 135 7.50 11.03 7.50
CA ALA A 135 6.76 12.04 6.77
C ALA A 135 7.10 13.41 7.33
N VAL A 136 7.58 14.31 6.46
CA VAL A 136 7.78 15.73 6.80
C VAL A 136 6.60 16.49 6.23
N VAL A 137 5.88 17.20 7.09
CA VAL A 137 4.73 18.04 6.74
C VAL A 137 5.12 19.51 6.94
N GLU A 138 4.67 20.38 6.05
CA GLU A 138 4.75 21.83 6.24
C GLU A 138 3.63 22.23 7.21
N GLU A 139 3.95 23.10 8.18
CA GLU A 139 2.99 23.70 9.12
C GLU A 139 2.12 24.77 8.46
#